data_c37222b1115f9eedacb33843d6474c93
#
_entry.id   c37222b1115f9eedacb33843d6474c93
#
_cell.length_a   1.000
_cell.length_b   1.000
_cell.length_c   1.000
_cell.angle_alpha   90.00
_cell.angle_beta   90.00
_cell.angle_gamma   90.00
#
_symmetry.space_group_name_H-M   'P 1'
#
loop_
_entity.id
_entity.type
_entity.pdbx_description
1 polymer ?
#
loop_
_entity_poly.entity_id
_entity_poly.type
_entity_poly.pdbx_seq_one_letter_code
_entity_poly.pdbx_strand_id
1 'polypeptide(L)'
;QDRHAMSDAALKAGYKEEYLIKTGLCYKRENGELIDRFAGRVIFPWFSLSGKVVGFNGRVLDSRTHGVMQKYVNSPDSEIYHKGNELFGLNQAKQAIRKADSVILVEGQADVISMSQSTVENVVAGSGTALTVNQVRKLHRFTNNITLIYDGDDAGVNAALRNSDLIHGEGMNVSVLFLPDGQDPDDFAKSHTPEELQEFIANNSTDSIIFRINRTLDGVTDPIKR
;
A
#
# COMPACT_ATOMS: atom_id res chain seq x y z
N GLN A 1 -4.08 -5.21 28.28
CA GLN A 1 -2.84 -5.15 27.51
C GLN A 1 -2.00 -4.04 28.06
N ASP A 2 -0.73 -4.33 28.26
CA ASP A 2 0.25 -3.35 28.69
C ASP A 2 0.43 -2.31 27.57
N ARG A 3 0.15 -1.03 27.90
CA ARG A 3 0.27 0.08 26.95
C ARG A 3 1.62 0.78 27.04
N HIS A 4 2.54 0.22 27.82
CA HIS A 4 3.85 0.78 28.13
C HIS A 4 5.00 -0.19 27.86
N ALA A 5 4.69 -1.42 27.44
CA ALA A 5 5.67 -2.48 27.30
C ALA A 5 6.86 -2.12 26.39
N MET A 6 6.60 -1.43 25.27
CA MET A 6 7.64 -1.02 24.33
C MET A 6 8.41 0.20 24.88
N SER A 7 7.70 1.23 25.38
CA SER A 7 8.33 2.42 25.93
C SER A 7 9.19 2.10 27.15
N ASP A 8 8.72 1.27 28.07
CA ASP A 8 9.48 0.84 29.25
C ASP A 8 10.75 0.07 28.84
N ALA A 9 10.64 -0.85 27.88
CA ALA A 9 11.80 -1.57 27.36
C ALA A 9 12.81 -0.65 26.68
N ALA A 10 12.34 0.32 25.90
CA ALA A 10 13.19 1.29 25.20
C ALA A 10 13.92 2.22 26.19
N LEU A 11 13.21 2.77 27.16
CA LEU A 11 13.80 3.63 28.20
C LEU A 11 14.83 2.87 29.04
N LYS A 12 14.53 1.61 29.40
CA LYS A 12 15.48 0.72 30.10
C LYS A 12 16.73 0.42 29.25
N ALA A 13 16.58 0.36 27.94
CA ALA A 13 17.71 0.18 27.02
C ALA A 13 18.50 1.48 26.75
N GLY A 14 18.13 2.60 27.37
CA GLY A 14 18.83 3.88 27.29
C GLY A 14 18.36 4.78 26.15
N TYR A 15 17.28 4.44 25.45
CA TYR A 15 16.67 5.34 24.47
C TYR A 15 15.98 6.50 25.19
N LYS A 16 16.07 7.70 24.61
CA LYS A 16 15.44 8.89 25.19
C LYS A 16 13.98 9.00 24.79
N GLU A 17 13.13 9.38 25.72
CA GLU A 17 11.70 9.60 25.53
C GLU A 17 11.40 10.53 24.34
N GLU A 18 12.18 11.61 24.19
CA GLU A 18 12.00 12.58 23.09
C GLU A 18 12.03 11.91 21.70
N TYR A 19 12.89 10.90 21.48
CA TYR A 19 12.97 10.18 20.21
C TYR A 19 11.80 9.22 20.03
N LEU A 20 11.30 8.60 21.09
CA LEU A 20 10.11 7.75 21.02
C LEU A 20 8.87 8.55 20.59
N ILE A 21 8.78 9.80 21.03
CA ILE A 21 7.72 10.74 20.67
C ILE A 21 7.94 11.27 19.23
N LYS A 22 9.13 11.76 18.91
CA LYS A 22 9.46 12.33 17.58
C LYS A 22 9.29 11.34 16.44
N THR A 23 9.58 10.06 16.68
CA THR A 23 9.38 8.99 15.69
C THR A 23 7.95 8.44 15.66
N GLY A 24 7.09 8.92 16.57
CA GLY A 24 5.70 8.50 16.66
C GLY A 24 5.49 7.08 17.20
N LEU A 25 6.50 6.49 17.83
CA LEU A 25 6.36 5.21 18.55
C LEU A 25 5.50 5.34 19.79
N CYS A 26 5.62 6.50 20.45
CA CYS A 26 4.83 6.86 21.63
C CYS A 26 4.17 8.22 21.46
N TYR A 27 3.21 8.49 22.32
CA TYR A 27 2.64 9.82 22.51
C TYR A 27 2.37 10.08 24.00
N LYS A 28 2.36 11.34 24.40
CA LYS A 28 1.97 11.74 25.76
C LYS A 28 0.50 12.09 25.83
N ARG A 29 -0.16 11.63 26.88
CA ARG A 29 -1.48 12.12 27.28
C ARG A 29 -1.37 13.47 28.00
N GLU A 30 -2.50 14.13 28.19
CA GLU A 30 -2.57 15.40 28.94
C GLU A 30 -2.03 15.29 30.40
N ASN A 31 -2.17 14.12 31.00
CA ASN A 31 -1.63 13.83 32.36
C ASN A 31 -0.10 13.55 32.35
N GLY A 32 0.57 13.63 31.18
CA GLY A 32 2.00 13.38 31.03
C GLY A 32 2.39 11.91 30.86
N GLU A 33 1.44 10.97 30.89
CA GLU A 33 1.65 9.54 30.72
C GLU A 33 2.14 9.22 29.30
N LEU A 34 3.25 8.47 29.17
CA LEU A 34 3.79 8.01 27.89
C LEU A 34 3.09 6.73 27.46
N ILE A 35 2.49 6.72 26.29
CA ILE A 35 1.69 5.59 25.77
C ILE A 35 2.27 5.06 24.47
N ASP A 36 2.38 3.75 24.37
CA ASP A 36 2.77 3.03 23.14
C ASP A 36 1.68 3.16 22.08
N ARG A 37 2.00 3.78 20.94
CA ARG A 37 1.03 4.02 19.86
C ARG A 37 0.45 2.72 19.26
N PHE A 38 1.24 1.68 19.22
CA PHE A 38 0.91 0.43 18.54
C PHE A 38 0.58 -0.72 19.50
N ALA A 39 0.30 -0.41 20.77
CA ALA A 39 -0.02 -1.43 21.78
C ALA A 39 -1.13 -2.37 21.30
N GLY A 40 -0.88 -3.69 21.36
CA GLY A 40 -1.85 -4.73 21.02
C GLY A 40 -2.18 -4.88 19.52
N ARG A 41 -1.31 -4.41 18.63
CA ARG A 41 -1.49 -4.48 17.18
C ARG A 41 -0.45 -5.41 16.55
N VAL A 42 -0.82 -6.01 15.42
CA VAL A 42 0.14 -6.60 14.49
C VAL A 42 0.85 -5.45 13.79
N ILE A 43 2.18 -5.53 13.71
CA ILE A 43 3.03 -4.44 13.24
C ILE A 43 3.56 -4.75 11.85
N PHE A 44 3.39 -3.80 10.93
CA PHE A 44 3.96 -3.80 9.59
C PHE A 44 5.03 -2.70 9.52
N PRO A 45 6.33 -3.06 9.52
CA PRO A 45 7.39 -2.07 9.43
C PRO A 45 7.49 -1.48 8.02
N TRP A 46 7.69 -0.16 7.96
CA TRP A 46 7.99 0.56 6.72
C TRP A 46 9.49 0.71 6.57
N PHE A 47 10.00 0.36 5.40
CA PHE A 47 11.42 0.42 5.11
C PHE A 47 11.73 1.52 4.10
N SER A 48 12.78 2.30 4.37
CA SER A 48 13.40 3.15 3.37
C SER A 48 14.02 2.29 2.25
N LEU A 49 14.38 2.90 1.12
CA LEU A 49 15.09 2.22 0.04
C LEU A 49 16.43 1.61 0.46
N SER A 50 17.05 2.13 1.52
CA SER A 50 18.28 1.58 2.11
C SER A 50 18.05 0.42 3.09
N GLY A 51 16.80 0.03 3.34
CA GLY A 51 16.45 -1.08 4.23
C GLY A 51 16.38 -0.70 5.71
N LYS A 52 16.42 0.59 6.06
CA LYS A 52 16.21 1.04 7.44
C LYS A 52 14.72 1.16 7.73
N VAL A 53 14.28 0.72 8.90
CA VAL A 53 12.91 0.95 9.37
C VAL A 53 12.74 2.44 9.63
N VAL A 54 11.69 3.03 9.03
CA VAL A 54 11.39 4.48 9.13
C VAL A 54 10.05 4.75 9.79
N GLY A 55 9.14 3.78 9.79
CA GLY A 55 7.82 3.91 10.40
C GLY A 55 7.13 2.56 10.54
N PHE A 56 5.92 2.59 11.02
CA PHE A 56 5.10 1.41 11.27
C PHE A 56 3.64 1.65 10.89
N ASN A 57 2.98 0.58 10.49
CA ASN A 57 1.53 0.46 10.51
C ASN A 57 1.14 -0.61 11.50
N GLY A 58 0.09 -0.40 12.27
CA GLY A 58 -0.42 -1.36 13.25
C GLY A 58 -1.87 -1.72 13.00
N ARG A 59 -2.17 -2.99 12.74
CA ARG A 59 -3.54 -3.51 12.56
C ARG A 59 -3.99 -4.23 13.83
N VAL A 60 -5.22 -3.92 14.31
CA VAL A 60 -5.84 -4.67 15.41
C VAL A 60 -6.24 -6.05 14.91
N LEU A 61 -6.03 -7.09 15.72
CA LEU A 61 -6.55 -8.44 15.47
C LEU A 61 -8.09 -8.43 15.57
N ASP A 62 -8.77 -9.15 14.68
CA ASP A 62 -10.24 -9.13 14.57
C ASP A 62 -10.98 -9.51 15.86
N SER A 63 -10.41 -10.40 16.69
CA SER A 63 -10.94 -10.74 18.02
C SER A 63 -10.95 -9.58 19.03
N ARG A 64 -10.36 -8.44 18.70
CA ARG A 64 -10.18 -7.25 19.57
C ARG A 64 -10.77 -5.97 18.98
N THR A 65 -11.59 -6.07 17.93
CA THR A 65 -12.16 -4.89 17.24
C THR A 65 -13.35 -4.27 17.98
N HIS A 66 -13.95 -4.96 18.92
CA HIS A 66 -15.04 -4.37 19.73
C HIS A 66 -14.53 -3.19 20.56
N GLY A 67 -15.02 -1.99 20.24
CA GLY A 67 -14.67 -0.75 20.93
C GLY A 67 -13.37 -0.07 20.42
N VAL A 68 -12.75 -0.54 19.34
CA VAL A 68 -11.59 0.09 18.71
C VAL A 68 -12.03 1.02 17.58
N MET A 69 -11.80 2.33 17.72
CA MET A 69 -12.18 3.34 16.73
C MET A 69 -11.41 3.24 15.41
N GLN A 70 -10.20 2.67 15.39
CA GLN A 70 -9.34 2.59 14.21
C GLN A 70 -8.78 1.19 14.03
N LYS A 71 -9.18 0.52 12.93
CA LYS A 71 -8.66 -0.80 12.52
C LYS A 71 -7.15 -0.73 12.24
N TYR A 72 -6.70 0.32 11.55
CA TYR A 72 -5.29 0.58 11.24
C TYR A 72 -4.81 1.90 11.86
N VAL A 73 -3.58 1.92 12.35
CA VAL A 73 -2.87 3.11 12.83
C VAL A 73 -1.51 3.18 12.16
N ASN A 74 -1.20 4.32 11.55
CA ASN A 74 0.13 4.58 10.97
C ASN A 74 1.00 5.40 11.92
N SER A 75 2.33 5.29 11.75
CA SER A 75 3.23 6.32 12.26
C SER A 75 2.81 7.69 11.73
N PRO A 76 2.86 8.73 12.53
CA PRO A 76 2.72 10.10 12.06
C PRO A 76 3.93 10.49 11.21
N ASP A 77 3.80 11.54 10.42
CA ASP A 77 4.94 12.14 9.74
C ASP A 77 5.99 12.58 10.77
N SER A 78 7.25 12.38 10.43
CA SER A 78 8.39 12.66 11.29
C SER A 78 9.61 13.03 10.44
N GLU A 79 10.74 13.36 11.09
CA GLU A 79 12.00 13.65 10.37
C GLU A 79 12.49 12.48 9.49
N ILE A 80 12.08 11.24 9.80
CA ILE A 80 12.54 10.02 9.10
C ILE A 80 11.44 9.33 8.29
N TYR A 81 10.18 9.72 8.45
CA TYR A 81 9.03 9.10 7.79
C TYR A 81 8.03 10.14 7.31
N HIS A 82 7.78 10.14 6.01
CA HIS A 82 6.71 10.92 5.38
C HIS A 82 5.83 9.97 4.59
N LYS A 83 4.59 9.82 5.05
CA LYS A 83 3.62 8.86 4.48
C LYS A 83 3.46 9.01 2.96
N GLY A 84 3.39 10.24 2.46
CA GLY A 84 3.29 10.54 1.03
C GLY A 84 4.56 10.28 0.22
N ASN A 85 5.66 9.89 0.85
CA ASN A 85 6.92 9.59 0.18
C ASN A 85 7.25 8.09 0.19
N GLU A 86 6.61 7.30 1.03
CA GLU A 86 6.95 5.90 1.20
C GLU A 86 5.93 4.97 0.53
N LEU A 87 6.41 3.81 0.08
CA LEU A 87 5.61 2.71 -0.46
C LEU A 87 5.95 1.44 0.32
N PHE A 88 4.92 0.78 0.83
CA PHE A 88 5.10 -0.48 1.55
C PHE A 88 5.59 -1.57 0.59
N GLY A 89 6.58 -2.32 1.00
CA GLY A 89 7.17 -3.40 0.19
C GLY A 89 8.25 -2.95 -0.81
N LEU A 90 8.42 -1.65 -1.09
CA LEU A 90 9.32 -1.20 -2.16
C LEU A 90 10.79 -1.61 -1.96
N ASN A 91 11.28 -1.62 -0.72
CA ASN A 91 12.66 -2.08 -0.47
C ASN A 91 12.84 -3.55 -0.84
N GLN A 92 11.86 -4.38 -0.52
CA GLN A 92 11.86 -5.81 -0.83
C GLN A 92 11.65 -6.06 -2.33
N ALA A 93 10.71 -5.35 -2.94
CA ALA A 93 10.29 -5.52 -4.33
C ALA A 93 11.28 -4.97 -5.38
N LYS A 94 12.18 -4.04 -5.02
CA LYS A 94 12.99 -3.26 -5.97
C LYS A 94 13.80 -4.07 -6.98
N GLN A 95 14.26 -5.28 -6.62
CA GLN A 95 14.98 -6.17 -7.53
C GLN A 95 14.02 -6.89 -8.47
N ALA A 96 12.89 -7.39 -7.95
CA ALA A 96 11.85 -8.02 -8.74
C ALA A 96 11.24 -7.04 -9.75
N ILE A 97 11.00 -5.78 -9.34
CA ILE A 97 10.54 -4.70 -10.22
C ILE A 97 11.49 -4.50 -11.39
N ARG A 98 12.79 -4.40 -11.14
CA ARG A 98 13.79 -4.25 -12.22
C ARG A 98 13.86 -5.45 -13.15
N LYS A 99 13.76 -6.66 -12.58
CA LYS A 99 13.79 -7.91 -13.37
C LYS A 99 12.57 -8.06 -14.26
N ALA A 100 11.39 -7.72 -13.73
CA ALA A 100 10.13 -7.79 -14.46
C ALA A 100 9.89 -6.57 -15.37
N ASP A 101 10.70 -5.50 -15.22
CA ASP A 101 10.46 -4.17 -15.81
C ASP A 101 9.01 -3.68 -15.60
N SER A 102 8.45 -4.01 -14.47
CA SER A 102 7.09 -3.60 -14.09
C SER A 102 6.90 -3.62 -12.58
N VAL A 103 6.01 -2.77 -12.07
CA VAL A 103 5.59 -2.76 -10.67
C VAL A 103 4.08 -2.91 -10.59
N ILE A 104 3.63 -3.71 -9.64
CA ILE A 104 2.22 -3.85 -9.30
C ILE A 104 1.95 -2.97 -8.08
N LEU A 105 0.95 -2.10 -8.18
CA LEU A 105 0.49 -1.24 -7.10
C LEU A 105 -0.87 -1.69 -6.61
N VAL A 106 -0.95 -2.04 -5.34
CA VAL A 106 -2.16 -2.45 -4.61
C VAL A 106 -2.48 -1.46 -3.48
N GLU A 107 -3.60 -1.64 -2.79
CA GLU A 107 -4.02 -0.70 -1.75
C GLU A 107 -3.37 -0.95 -0.39
N GLY A 108 -3.28 -2.20 0.03
CA GLY A 108 -2.98 -2.58 1.41
C GLY A 108 -1.69 -3.38 1.61
N GLN A 109 -1.25 -3.39 2.87
CA GLN A 109 -0.08 -4.18 3.28
C GLN A 109 -0.34 -5.69 3.23
N ALA A 110 -1.59 -6.12 3.51
CA ALA A 110 -1.99 -7.52 3.43
C ALA A 110 -1.86 -8.02 1.98
N ASP A 111 -2.32 -7.21 1.01
CA ASP A 111 -2.25 -7.53 -0.41
C ASP A 111 -0.81 -7.76 -0.86
N VAL A 112 0.10 -6.85 -0.47
CA VAL A 112 1.54 -7.00 -0.77
C VAL A 112 2.11 -8.29 -0.21
N ILE A 113 1.75 -8.64 1.03
CA ILE A 113 2.27 -9.84 1.68
C ILE A 113 1.75 -11.10 0.98
N SER A 114 0.44 -11.19 0.75
CA SER A 114 -0.17 -12.38 0.14
C SER A 114 0.25 -12.56 -1.30
N MET A 115 0.30 -11.50 -2.11
CA MET A 115 0.82 -11.57 -3.47
C MET A 115 2.29 -11.97 -3.52
N SER A 116 3.12 -11.42 -2.62
CA SER A 116 4.54 -11.79 -2.52
C SER A 116 4.73 -13.25 -2.11
N GLN A 117 3.89 -13.77 -1.20
CA GLN A 117 3.88 -15.19 -0.83
C GLN A 117 3.48 -16.09 -2.01
N SER A 118 2.64 -15.59 -2.92
CA SER A 118 2.24 -16.23 -4.16
C SER A 118 3.18 -15.88 -5.34
N THR A 119 4.45 -15.62 -5.05
CA THR A 119 5.54 -15.36 -6.02
C THR A 119 5.42 -14.11 -6.88
N VAL A 120 4.44 -13.22 -6.62
CA VAL A 120 4.33 -11.91 -7.24
C VAL A 120 5.13 -10.91 -6.40
N GLU A 121 6.46 -10.90 -6.60
CA GLU A 121 7.39 -10.16 -5.74
C GLU A 121 7.56 -8.67 -6.11
N ASN A 122 7.14 -8.26 -7.32
CA ASN A 122 7.23 -6.87 -7.80
C ASN A 122 6.03 -6.01 -7.37
N VAL A 123 5.45 -6.31 -6.20
CA VAL A 123 4.25 -5.67 -5.67
C VAL A 123 4.58 -4.69 -4.54
N VAL A 124 3.88 -3.55 -4.54
CA VAL A 124 4.00 -2.49 -3.52
C VAL A 124 2.62 -1.94 -3.19
N ALA A 125 2.49 -1.27 -2.04
CA ALA A 125 1.25 -0.58 -1.70
C ALA A 125 1.48 0.87 -1.30
N GLY A 126 0.49 1.71 -1.57
CA GLY A 126 0.29 2.99 -0.91
C GLY A 126 -0.03 2.78 0.58
N SER A 127 -0.23 3.81 1.34
CA SER A 127 -0.47 3.68 2.78
C SER A 127 -1.92 3.96 3.20
N GLY A 128 -2.88 3.62 2.35
CA GLY A 128 -4.29 3.97 2.58
C GLY A 128 -4.56 5.47 2.43
N THR A 129 -3.76 6.14 1.62
CA THR A 129 -3.94 7.52 1.15
C THR A 129 -3.90 7.54 -0.38
N ALA A 130 -4.41 8.62 -0.97
CA ALA A 130 -4.24 8.83 -2.40
C ALA A 130 -2.75 8.75 -2.80
N LEU A 131 -2.48 8.15 -3.94
CA LEU A 131 -1.14 8.08 -4.53
C LEU A 131 -0.58 9.50 -4.73
N THR A 132 0.68 9.69 -4.46
CA THR A 132 1.36 10.99 -4.60
C THR A 132 2.37 11.00 -5.75
N VAL A 133 2.66 12.18 -6.27
CA VAL A 133 3.73 12.39 -7.27
C VAL A 133 5.08 11.86 -6.78
N ASN A 134 5.40 12.06 -5.49
CA ASN A 134 6.67 11.59 -4.94
C ASN A 134 6.78 10.06 -4.90
N GLN A 135 5.68 9.37 -4.63
CA GLN A 135 5.61 7.91 -4.70
C GLN A 135 5.79 7.42 -6.14
N VAL A 136 5.11 8.05 -7.12
CA VAL A 136 5.25 7.71 -8.54
C VAL A 136 6.69 7.92 -9.01
N ARG A 137 7.30 9.08 -8.72
CA ARG A 137 8.71 9.37 -9.04
C ARG A 137 9.68 8.40 -8.40
N LYS A 138 9.35 7.89 -7.22
CA LYS A 138 10.16 6.86 -6.55
C LYS A 138 10.11 5.53 -7.31
N LEU A 139 8.95 5.12 -7.83
CA LEU A 139 8.76 3.93 -8.68
C LEU A 139 9.44 4.09 -10.04
N HIS A 140 9.32 5.27 -10.66
CA HIS A 140 9.90 5.59 -11.96
C HIS A 140 11.45 5.39 -12.03
N ARG A 141 12.12 5.37 -10.87
CA ARG A 141 13.55 5.04 -10.79
C ARG A 141 13.87 3.58 -11.07
N PHE A 142 12.87 2.70 -11.08
CA PHE A 142 13.04 1.26 -11.23
C PHE A 142 12.42 0.70 -12.50
N THR A 143 11.33 1.29 -12.98
CA THR A 143 10.59 0.87 -14.19
C THR A 143 9.75 2.02 -14.72
N ASN A 144 9.36 1.94 -16.00
CA ASN A 144 8.38 2.84 -16.61
C ASN A 144 6.96 2.25 -16.61
N ASN A 145 6.77 1.03 -16.14
CA ASN A 145 5.51 0.29 -16.28
C ASN A 145 4.89 0.01 -14.92
N ILE A 146 3.64 0.46 -14.73
CA ILE A 146 2.86 0.22 -13.51
C ILE A 146 1.59 -0.52 -13.87
N THR A 147 1.27 -1.58 -13.12
CA THR A 147 -0.04 -2.22 -13.13
C THR A 147 -0.77 -1.88 -11.83
N LEU A 148 -1.94 -1.26 -11.94
CA LEU A 148 -2.82 -0.96 -10.82
C LEU A 148 -3.79 -2.12 -10.63
N ILE A 149 -3.83 -2.71 -9.44
CA ILE A 149 -4.84 -3.73 -9.10
C ILE A 149 -5.77 -3.15 -8.04
N TYR A 150 -7.06 -3.10 -8.38
CA TYR A 150 -8.13 -2.58 -7.54
C TYR A 150 -9.32 -3.52 -7.51
N ASP A 151 -10.16 -3.34 -6.50
CA ASP A 151 -11.48 -3.96 -6.45
C ASP A 151 -12.31 -3.49 -7.65
N GLY A 152 -13.16 -4.38 -8.17
CA GLY A 152 -14.00 -4.10 -9.35
C GLY A 152 -15.18 -3.16 -9.10
N ASP A 153 -15.29 -2.56 -7.93
CA ASP A 153 -16.35 -1.63 -7.57
C ASP A 153 -16.13 -0.20 -8.14
N ASP A 154 -17.15 0.63 -8.06
CA ASP A 154 -17.07 2.01 -8.57
C ASP A 154 -15.99 2.86 -7.87
N ALA A 155 -15.70 2.60 -6.60
CA ALA A 155 -14.67 3.31 -5.85
C ALA A 155 -13.27 2.95 -6.36
N GLY A 156 -13.00 1.65 -6.57
CA GLY A 156 -11.75 1.14 -7.14
C GLY A 156 -11.53 1.63 -8.56
N VAL A 157 -12.57 1.60 -9.40
CA VAL A 157 -12.50 2.12 -10.77
C VAL A 157 -12.18 3.63 -10.78
N ASN A 158 -12.83 4.42 -9.95
CA ASN A 158 -12.55 5.85 -9.85
C ASN A 158 -11.13 6.12 -9.30
N ALA A 159 -10.65 5.30 -8.38
CA ALA A 159 -9.28 5.36 -7.88
C ALA A 159 -8.26 5.02 -8.98
N ALA A 160 -8.51 3.97 -9.76
CA ALA A 160 -7.68 3.58 -10.90
C ALA A 160 -7.56 4.72 -11.93
N LEU A 161 -8.67 5.35 -12.30
CA LEU A 161 -8.66 6.47 -13.26
C LEU A 161 -7.86 7.66 -12.74
N ARG A 162 -8.09 8.09 -11.49
CA ARG A 162 -7.33 9.20 -10.89
C ARG A 162 -5.84 8.91 -10.80
N ASN A 163 -5.48 7.70 -10.38
CA ASN A 163 -4.08 7.32 -10.24
C ASN A 163 -3.41 7.16 -11.60
N SER A 164 -4.13 6.68 -12.63
CA SER A 164 -3.62 6.61 -14.00
C SER A 164 -3.25 7.99 -14.53
N ASP A 165 -4.09 9.01 -14.30
CA ASP A 165 -3.81 10.40 -14.74
C ASP A 165 -2.54 10.94 -14.06
N LEU A 166 -2.38 10.69 -12.75
CA LEU A 166 -1.19 11.09 -12.01
C LEU A 166 0.08 10.41 -12.56
N ILE A 167 0.00 9.10 -12.82
CA ILE A 167 1.14 8.30 -13.29
C ILE A 167 1.52 8.68 -14.72
N HIS A 168 0.55 8.86 -15.60
CA HIS A 168 0.79 9.37 -16.97
C HIS A 168 1.43 10.75 -16.96
N GLY A 169 1.01 11.63 -16.03
CA GLY A 169 1.60 12.94 -15.84
C GLY A 169 3.09 12.92 -15.48
N GLU A 170 3.56 11.81 -14.90
CA GLU A 170 4.98 11.56 -14.60
C GLU A 170 5.69 10.72 -15.70
N GLY A 171 5.07 10.49 -16.85
CA GLY A 171 5.66 9.86 -18.03
C GLY A 171 5.77 8.34 -17.97
N MET A 172 4.95 7.67 -17.15
CA MET A 172 4.95 6.21 -17.02
C MET A 172 3.76 5.57 -17.73
N ASN A 173 3.91 4.32 -18.15
CA ASN A 173 2.86 3.50 -18.72
C ASN A 173 2.00 2.87 -17.61
N VAL A 174 0.69 2.82 -17.82
CA VAL A 174 -0.26 2.30 -16.82
C VAL A 174 -1.15 1.23 -17.42
N SER A 175 -1.16 0.06 -16.78
CA SER A 175 -2.18 -0.95 -16.95
C SER A 175 -3.08 -0.99 -15.72
N VAL A 176 -4.34 -1.36 -15.91
CA VAL A 176 -5.32 -1.58 -14.84
C VAL A 176 -5.81 -3.01 -14.88
N LEU A 177 -6.02 -3.57 -13.72
CA LEU A 177 -6.60 -4.88 -13.50
C LEU A 177 -7.66 -4.77 -12.40
N PHE A 178 -8.85 -5.26 -12.66
CA PHE A 178 -9.91 -5.37 -11.66
C PHE A 178 -10.13 -6.84 -11.32
N LEU A 179 -10.20 -7.11 -10.04
CA LEU A 179 -10.47 -8.46 -9.55
C LEU A 179 -11.96 -8.79 -9.68
N PRO A 180 -12.31 -10.08 -9.78
CA PRO A 180 -13.71 -10.51 -9.81
C PRO A 180 -14.48 -10.06 -8.56
N ASP A 181 -15.79 -10.02 -8.68
CA ASP A 181 -16.75 -9.50 -7.71
C ASP A 181 -16.38 -9.74 -6.24
N GLY A 182 -16.12 -8.64 -5.52
CA GLY A 182 -15.95 -8.62 -4.06
C GLY A 182 -14.65 -9.22 -3.53
N GLN A 183 -13.71 -9.56 -4.38
CA GLN A 183 -12.38 -10.04 -3.97
C GLN A 183 -11.38 -8.89 -3.95
N ASP A 184 -10.61 -8.80 -2.85
CA ASP A 184 -9.41 -7.98 -2.79
C ASP A 184 -8.16 -8.81 -3.19
N PRO A 185 -7.00 -8.18 -3.44
CA PRO A 185 -5.78 -8.90 -3.84
C PRO A 185 -5.30 -9.92 -2.79
N ASP A 186 -5.57 -9.69 -1.49
CA ASP A 186 -5.25 -10.62 -0.40
C ASP A 186 -6.09 -11.90 -0.51
N ASP A 187 -7.41 -11.77 -0.68
CA ASP A 187 -8.33 -12.88 -0.83
C ASP A 187 -8.07 -13.66 -2.14
N PHE A 188 -7.82 -12.94 -3.25
CA PHE A 188 -7.54 -13.56 -4.54
C PHE A 188 -6.23 -14.37 -4.51
N ALA A 189 -5.15 -13.81 -3.95
CA ALA A 189 -3.88 -14.50 -3.84
C ALA A 189 -3.93 -15.74 -2.93
N LYS A 190 -4.79 -15.75 -1.91
CA LYS A 190 -4.98 -16.91 -1.01
C LYS A 190 -5.83 -18.02 -1.62
N SER A 191 -6.71 -17.70 -2.57
CA SER A 191 -7.65 -18.65 -3.18
C SER A 191 -7.13 -19.29 -4.46
N HIS A 192 -6.01 -18.82 -5.01
CA HIS A 192 -5.42 -19.29 -6.26
C HIS A 192 -3.98 -19.76 -6.06
N THR A 193 -3.52 -20.65 -6.94
CA THR A 193 -2.11 -21.02 -6.99
C THR A 193 -1.27 -19.86 -7.53
N PRO A 194 0.05 -19.84 -7.26
CA PRO A 194 0.95 -18.82 -7.83
C PRO A 194 0.87 -18.71 -9.35
N GLU A 195 0.76 -19.84 -10.05
CA GLU A 195 0.66 -19.91 -11.50
C GLU A 195 -0.64 -19.29 -12.00
N GLU A 196 -1.78 -19.64 -11.39
CA GLU A 196 -3.10 -19.07 -11.71
C GLU A 196 -3.13 -17.56 -11.48
N LEU A 197 -2.54 -17.06 -10.38
CA LEU A 197 -2.44 -15.64 -10.09
C LEU A 197 -1.62 -14.90 -11.15
N GLN A 198 -0.46 -15.42 -11.51
CA GLN A 198 0.40 -14.81 -12.54
C GLN A 198 -0.27 -14.82 -13.92
N GLU A 199 -0.90 -15.93 -14.30
CA GLU A 199 -1.65 -16.04 -15.55
C GLU A 199 -2.84 -15.06 -15.58
N PHE A 200 -3.56 -14.95 -14.48
CA PHE A 200 -4.67 -14.00 -14.36
C PHE A 200 -4.20 -12.56 -14.55
N ILE A 201 -3.13 -12.16 -13.89
CA ILE A 201 -2.55 -10.81 -14.02
C ILE A 201 -2.14 -10.56 -15.48
N ALA A 202 -1.44 -11.52 -16.12
CA ALA A 202 -0.96 -11.36 -17.48
C ALA A 202 -2.10 -11.24 -18.50
N ASN A 203 -3.17 -12.02 -18.34
CA ASN A 203 -4.27 -12.10 -19.31
C ASN A 203 -5.35 -11.03 -19.13
N ASN A 204 -5.48 -10.44 -17.93
CA ASN A 204 -6.58 -9.52 -17.62
C ASN A 204 -6.13 -8.07 -17.41
N SER A 205 -4.83 -7.78 -17.43
CA SER A 205 -4.33 -6.41 -17.38
C SER A 205 -4.62 -5.68 -18.69
N THR A 206 -5.26 -4.52 -18.60
CA THR A 206 -5.63 -3.69 -19.75
C THR A 206 -4.95 -2.34 -19.66
N ASP A 207 -4.45 -1.81 -20.79
CA ASP A 207 -3.94 -0.46 -20.87
C ASP A 207 -5.00 0.55 -20.35
N SER A 208 -4.61 1.47 -19.50
CA SER A 208 -5.55 2.38 -18.81
C SER A 208 -6.26 3.36 -19.75
N ILE A 209 -5.63 3.70 -20.90
CA ILE A 209 -6.24 4.55 -21.91
C ILE A 209 -7.32 3.76 -22.65
N ILE A 210 -7.01 2.51 -23.03
CA ILE A 210 -7.98 1.61 -23.66
C ILE A 210 -9.16 1.34 -22.72
N PHE A 211 -8.86 1.08 -21.43
CA PHE A 211 -9.91 0.89 -20.42
C PHE A 211 -10.83 2.12 -20.33
N ARG A 212 -10.26 3.34 -20.27
CA ARG A 212 -11.01 4.60 -20.20
C ARG A 212 -11.88 4.79 -21.43
N ILE A 213 -11.34 4.55 -22.63
CA ILE A 213 -12.08 4.64 -23.90
C ILE A 213 -13.28 3.69 -23.89
N ASN A 214 -13.06 2.40 -23.56
CA ASN A 214 -14.12 1.41 -23.54
C ASN A 214 -15.23 1.81 -22.56
N ARG A 215 -14.87 2.26 -21.35
CA ARG A 215 -15.85 2.71 -20.35
C ARG A 215 -16.61 3.97 -20.78
N THR A 216 -15.96 4.89 -21.48
CA THR A 216 -16.63 6.12 -21.99
C THR A 216 -17.60 5.79 -23.12
N LEU A 217 -17.29 4.78 -23.93
CA LEU A 217 -18.11 4.33 -25.05
C LEU A 217 -19.17 3.31 -24.64
N ASP A 218 -19.12 2.80 -23.42
CA ASP A 218 -20.09 1.84 -22.90
C ASP A 218 -21.47 2.50 -22.84
N GLY A 219 -22.47 1.85 -23.49
CA GLY A 219 -23.84 2.38 -23.64
C GLY A 219 -24.01 3.47 -24.70
N VAL A 220 -22.97 3.92 -25.42
CA VAL A 220 -23.08 4.88 -26.50
C VAL A 220 -23.44 4.15 -27.81
N THR A 221 -24.70 4.21 -28.21
CA THR A 221 -25.22 3.58 -29.42
C THR A 221 -25.16 4.49 -30.65
N ASP A 222 -25.03 5.80 -30.46
CA ASP A 222 -24.99 6.80 -31.55
C ASP A 222 -23.59 6.84 -32.20
N PRO A 223 -23.47 6.50 -33.50
CA PRO A 223 -22.17 6.50 -34.21
C PRO A 223 -21.48 7.87 -34.26
N ILE A 224 -22.24 8.99 -34.13
CA ILE A 224 -21.70 10.36 -34.17
C ILE A 224 -21.10 10.73 -32.80
N LYS A 225 -21.57 10.13 -31.72
CA LYS A 225 -21.08 10.36 -30.36
C LYS A 225 -19.97 9.38 -29.96
N ARG A 226 -19.71 8.38 -30.74
CA ARG A 226 -18.72 7.33 -30.53
C ARG A 226 -17.40 7.66 -31.26
#